data_d749bfbdbb3563b10807565680d51e3c
#
_entry.id   d749bfbdbb3563b10807565680d51e3c
#
_cell.length_a   1.000
_cell.length_b   1.000
_cell.length_c   1.000
_cell.angle_alpha   90.00
_cell.angle_beta   90.00
_cell.angle_gamma   90.00
#
_symmetry.space_group_name_H-M   'P 1'
#
loop_
_entity.id
_entity.type
_entity.pdbx_description
1 polymer ?
#
loop_
_entity_poly.entity_id
_entity_poly.type
_entity_poly.pdbx_seq_one_letter_code
_entity_poly.pdbx_strand_id
1 'polypeptide(L)'
;MYGLVNQAVRGLVESRFGEEAWKRICAKAGLDNDTFLSMEPYEDAITYDLVGAASEVLELAPEAVLHAFGRYWVLEVAKNSYGDLMVAAGSTIPQFLSNLDQLHSRVHATFPALQPPSFRAVEFEPGRIRLDYYSQREGLEPFVLGLIAGLGEYLKVSVEAELGVSKSEGGDHAQFLVTFAKTSTHGTGANGSSATG
;
A
#
# COMPACT_ATOMS: atom_id res chain seq x y z
N MET A 1 -8.01 -13.12 4.36
CA MET A 1 -8.17 -11.70 3.92
C MET A 1 -9.62 -11.45 3.52
N TYR A 2 -10.09 -10.19 3.43
CA TYR A 2 -11.42 -9.91 2.90
C TYR A 2 -11.46 -10.00 1.38
N GLY A 3 -12.64 -10.34 0.82
CA GLY A 3 -12.85 -10.44 -0.62
C GLY A 3 -12.53 -9.16 -1.39
N LEU A 4 -12.59 -7.99 -0.74
CA LEU A 4 -12.12 -6.73 -1.31
C LEU A 4 -10.65 -6.79 -1.76
N VAL A 5 -9.80 -7.54 -1.05
CA VAL A 5 -8.39 -7.72 -1.43
C VAL A 5 -8.28 -8.51 -2.73
N ASN A 6 -9.03 -9.61 -2.85
CA ASN A 6 -9.04 -10.44 -4.06
C ASN A 6 -9.68 -9.71 -5.25
N GLN A 7 -10.73 -8.91 -5.00
CA GLN A 7 -11.29 -8.01 -6.03
C GLN A 7 -10.28 -6.97 -6.52
N ALA A 8 -9.42 -6.47 -5.63
CA ALA A 8 -8.38 -5.53 -6.02
C ALA A 8 -7.27 -6.21 -6.86
N VAL A 9 -6.91 -7.46 -6.57
CA VAL A 9 -6.02 -8.26 -7.45
C VAL A 9 -6.66 -8.42 -8.83
N ARG A 10 -7.95 -8.80 -8.90
CA ARG A 10 -8.72 -8.87 -10.14
C ARG A 10 -8.66 -7.55 -10.91
N GLY A 11 -9.00 -6.45 -10.25
CA GLY A 11 -9.03 -5.13 -10.87
C GLY A 11 -7.68 -4.69 -11.44
N LEU A 12 -6.58 -4.98 -10.72
CA LEU A 12 -5.22 -4.76 -11.23
C LEU A 12 -4.97 -5.56 -12.51
N VAL A 13 -5.27 -6.87 -12.49
CA VAL A 13 -5.05 -7.75 -13.64
C VAL A 13 -5.90 -7.32 -14.83
N GLU A 14 -7.20 -7.15 -14.64
CA GLU A 14 -8.11 -6.80 -15.73
C GLU A 14 -7.77 -5.43 -16.36
N SER A 15 -7.38 -4.44 -15.54
CA SER A 15 -7.02 -3.11 -16.04
C SER A 15 -5.77 -3.09 -16.92
N ARG A 16 -4.85 -4.04 -16.73
CA ARG A 16 -3.56 -4.06 -17.43
C ARG A 16 -3.43 -5.17 -18.47
N PHE A 17 -4.08 -6.31 -18.24
CA PHE A 17 -3.90 -7.54 -19.02
C PHE A 17 -5.22 -8.10 -19.57
N GLY A 18 -6.35 -7.51 -19.15
CA GLY A 18 -7.68 -7.92 -19.61
C GLY A 18 -8.29 -9.09 -18.84
N GLU A 19 -9.58 -9.32 -19.08
CA GLU A 19 -10.39 -10.36 -18.44
C GLU A 19 -9.88 -11.78 -18.69
N GLU A 20 -9.37 -12.05 -19.89
CA GLU A 20 -8.85 -13.39 -20.24
C GLU A 20 -7.61 -13.76 -19.43
N ALA A 21 -6.76 -12.78 -19.09
CA ALA A 21 -5.64 -13.02 -18.18
C ALA A 21 -6.13 -13.38 -16.77
N TRP A 22 -7.17 -12.68 -16.29
CA TRP A 22 -7.78 -13.00 -15.01
C TRP A 22 -8.35 -14.41 -14.95
N LYS A 23 -9.10 -14.84 -15.96
CA LYS A 23 -9.64 -16.22 -16.07
C LYS A 23 -8.53 -17.27 -16.03
N ARG A 24 -7.43 -17.04 -16.74
CA ARG A 24 -6.27 -17.95 -16.72
C ARG A 24 -5.63 -18.01 -15.34
N ILE A 25 -5.53 -16.88 -14.63
CA ILE A 25 -5.01 -16.80 -13.27
C ILE A 25 -5.91 -17.58 -12.31
N CYS A 26 -7.23 -17.39 -12.35
CA CYS A 26 -8.17 -18.15 -11.52
C CYS A 26 -8.08 -19.65 -11.76
N ALA A 27 -8.05 -20.08 -13.03
CA ALA A 27 -7.89 -21.49 -13.38
C ALA A 27 -6.56 -22.07 -12.86
N LYS A 28 -5.46 -21.31 -12.97
CA LYS A 28 -4.14 -21.69 -12.45
C LYS A 28 -4.10 -21.75 -10.92
N ALA A 29 -4.80 -20.85 -10.23
CA ALA A 29 -4.96 -20.85 -8.78
C ALA A 29 -5.93 -21.92 -8.26
N GLY A 30 -6.55 -22.71 -9.14
CA GLY A 30 -7.50 -23.77 -8.77
C GLY A 30 -8.83 -23.23 -8.24
N LEU A 31 -9.23 -22.04 -8.65
CA LEU A 31 -10.48 -21.41 -8.21
C LEU A 31 -11.61 -21.73 -9.19
N ASP A 32 -12.67 -22.38 -8.68
CA ASP A 32 -13.89 -22.68 -9.44
C ASP A 32 -14.77 -21.43 -9.65
N ASN A 33 -14.60 -20.41 -8.83
CA ASN A 33 -15.36 -19.17 -8.87
C ASN A 33 -14.39 -17.97 -8.83
N ASP A 34 -14.56 -17.04 -9.75
CA ASP A 34 -13.77 -15.81 -9.87
C ASP A 34 -14.41 -14.60 -9.17
N THR A 35 -15.52 -14.84 -8.44
CA THR A 35 -16.30 -13.79 -7.77
C THR A 35 -16.03 -13.79 -6.27
N PHE A 36 -15.62 -12.65 -5.75
CA PHE A 36 -15.39 -12.43 -4.32
C PHE A 36 -16.35 -11.38 -3.78
N LEU A 37 -16.94 -11.63 -2.61
CA LEU A 37 -17.79 -10.65 -1.93
C LEU A 37 -16.94 -9.77 -1.03
N SER A 38 -16.97 -8.47 -1.25
CA SER A 38 -16.05 -7.49 -0.61
C SER A 38 -15.98 -7.61 0.91
N MET A 39 -17.15 -7.83 1.56
CA MET A 39 -17.29 -7.85 3.01
C MET A 39 -17.16 -9.25 3.62
N GLU A 40 -16.90 -10.27 2.83
CA GLU A 40 -16.70 -11.64 3.32
C GLU A 40 -15.22 -11.94 3.56
N PRO A 41 -14.89 -12.59 4.69
CA PRO A 41 -13.54 -13.07 4.93
C PRO A 41 -13.26 -14.35 4.13
N TYR A 42 -12.07 -14.42 3.55
CA TYR A 42 -11.52 -15.57 2.81
C TYR A 42 -10.20 -15.99 3.44
N GLU A 43 -9.84 -17.26 3.28
CA GLU A 43 -8.53 -17.77 3.69
C GLU A 43 -7.41 -16.97 2.99
N ASP A 44 -6.37 -16.65 3.72
CA ASP A 44 -5.24 -15.88 3.19
C ASP A 44 -4.54 -16.61 2.03
N ALA A 45 -4.54 -17.96 2.05
CA ALA A 45 -4.00 -18.80 1.00
C ALA A 45 -4.54 -18.44 -0.40
N ILE A 46 -5.84 -18.14 -0.51
CA ILE A 46 -6.47 -17.77 -1.79
C ILE A 46 -5.78 -16.55 -2.42
N THR A 47 -5.46 -15.55 -1.61
CA THR A 47 -4.76 -14.34 -2.12
C THR A 47 -3.32 -14.66 -2.53
N TYR A 48 -2.62 -15.50 -1.76
CA TYR A 48 -1.27 -15.94 -2.11
C TYR A 48 -1.26 -16.79 -3.40
N ASP A 49 -2.23 -17.70 -3.54
CA ASP A 49 -2.38 -18.52 -4.75
C ASP A 49 -2.68 -17.68 -5.99
N LEU A 50 -3.53 -16.64 -5.84
CA LEU A 50 -3.79 -15.67 -6.91
C LEU A 50 -2.53 -14.89 -7.32
N VAL A 51 -1.72 -14.44 -6.36
CA VAL A 51 -0.46 -13.73 -6.63
C VAL A 51 0.55 -14.67 -7.30
N GLY A 52 0.69 -15.90 -6.82
CA GLY A 52 1.56 -16.91 -7.40
C GLY A 52 1.14 -17.27 -8.83
N ALA A 53 -0.16 -17.52 -9.04
CA ALA A 53 -0.71 -17.79 -10.38
C ALA A 53 -0.54 -16.58 -11.32
N ALA A 54 -0.71 -15.35 -10.82
CA ALA A 54 -0.47 -14.14 -11.61
C ALA A 54 1.00 -14.04 -12.04
N SER A 55 1.93 -14.33 -11.13
CA SER A 55 3.37 -14.37 -11.44
C SER A 55 3.67 -15.33 -12.61
N GLU A 56 3.15 -16.55 -12.55
CA GLU A 56 3.38 -17.55 -13.58
C GLU A 56 2.68 -17.22 -14.92
N VAL A 57 1.40 -16.82 -14.87
CA VAL A 57 0.60 -16.53 -16.08
C VAL A 57 1.09 -15.28 -16.81
N LEU A 58 1.56 -14.28 -16.07
CA LEU A 58 2.02 -13.01 -16.62
C LEU A 58 3.53 -12.97 -16.86
N GLU A 59 4.25 -14.04 -16.49
CA GLU A 59 5.71 -14.16 -16.60
C GLU A 59 6.44 -12.99 -15.87
N LEU A 60 5.93 -12.62 -14.70
CA LEU A 60 6.49 -11.56 -13.85
C LEU A 60 7.02 -12.16 -12.54
N ALA A 61 8.09 -11.57 -11.98
CA ALA A 61 8.54 -11.95 -10.64
C ALA A 61 7.43 -11.69 -9.61
N PRO A 62 7.24 -12.59 -8.60
CA PRO A 62 6.22 -12.39 -7.56
C PRO A 62 6.32 -11.04 -6.85
N GLU A 63 7.55 -10.56 -6.63
CA GLU A 63 7.84 -9.27 -6.03
C GLU A 63 7.32 -8.11 -6.90
N ALA A 64 7.43 -8.23 -8.23
CA ALA A 64 6.91 -7.23 -9.16
C ALA A 64 5.37 -7.21 -9.17
N VAL A 65 4.73 -8.38 -9.06
CA VAL A 65 3.26 -8.49 -8.93
C VAL A 65 2.80 -7.83 -7.63
N LEU A 66 3.43 -8.16 -6.51
CA LEU A 66 3.10 -7.60 -5.20
C LEU A 66 3.33 -6.09 -5.16
N HIS A 67 4.44 -5.60 -5.70
CA HIS A 67 4.73 -4.16 -5.78
C HIS A 67 3.67 -3.43 -6.62
N ALA A 68 3.34 -3.96 -7.79
CA ALA A 68 2.29 -3.39 -8.63
C ALA A 68 0.92 -3.40 -7.92
N PHE A 69 0.65 -4.45 -7.15
CA PHE A 69 -0.57 -4.56 -6.36
C PHE A 69 -0.62 -3.52 -5.23
N GLY A 70 0.46 -3.30 -4.49
CA GLY A 70 0.51 -2.27 -3.45
C GLY A 70 0.26 -0.87 -4.01
N ARG A 71 0.89 -0.54 -5.14
CA ARG A 71 0.69 0.72 -5.84
C ARG A 71 -0.78 0.89 -6.31
N TYR A 72 -1.35 -0.14 -6.94
CA TYR A 72 -2.74 -0.15 -7.38
C TYR A 72 -3.72 0.01 -6.21
N TRP A 73 -3.41 -0.65 -5.08
CA TRP A 73 -4.23 -0.53 -3.86
C TRP A 73 -4.41 0.91 -3.42
N VAL A 74 -3.33 1.69 -3.35
CA VAL A 74 -3.40 3.10 -2.94
C VAL A 74 -4.15 3.95 -3.95
N LEU A 75 -3.83 3.81 -5.23
CA LEU A 75 -4.30 4.72 -6.27
C LEU A 75 -5.74 4.45 -6.70
N GLU A 76 -6.17 3.19 -6.67
CA GLU A 76 -7.48 2.79 -7.18
C GLU A 76 -8.42 2.33 -6.07
N VAL A 77 -7.95 1.54 -5.11
CA VAL A 77 -8.83 0.98 -4.08
C VAL A 77 -9.00 1.94 -2.91
N ALA A 78 -7.90 2.29 -2.24
CA ALA A 78 -7.95 3.12 -1.04
C ALA A 78 -8.47 4.53 -1.34
N LYS A 79 -7.99 5.15 -2.41
CA LYS A 79 -8.43 6.47 -2.84
C LYS A 79 -9.93 6.52 -3.15
N ASN A 80 -10.47 5.52 -3.85
CA ASN A 80 -11.86 5.53 -4.29
C ASN A 80 -12.83 5.05 -3.18
N SER A 81 -12.42 4.09 -2.36
CA SER A 81 -13.27 3.50 -1.32
C SER A 81 -13.13 4.16 0.05
N TYR A 82 -11.97 4.76 0.33
CA TYR A 82 -11.61 5.29 1.65
C TYR A 82 -10.98 6.69 1.57
N GLY A 83 -11.33 7.49 0.55
CA GLY A 83 -10.74 8.80 0.30
C GLY A 83 -10.73 9.74 1.50
N ASP A 84 -11.84 9.80 2.26
CA ASP A 84 -11.94 10.62 3.47
C ASP A 84 -10.97 10.14 4.58
N LEU A 85 -10.75 8.83 4.71
CA LEU A 85 -9.77 8.27 5.64
C LEU A 85 -8.34 8.57 5.20
N MET A 86 -8.08 8.52 3.89
CA MET A 86 -6.79 8.89 3.31
C MET A 86 -6.45 10.35 3.59
N VAL A 87 -7.43 11.25 3.37
CA VAL A 87 -7.26 12.68 3.68
C VAL A 87 -7.03 12.91 5.18
N ALA A 88 -7.77 12.21 6.03
CA ALA A 88 -7.62 12.30 7.49
C ALA A 88 -6.28 11.72 8.00
N ALA A 89 -5.67 10.79 7.26
CA ALA A 89 -4.35 10.24 7.61
C ALA A 89 -3.23 11.26 7.42
N GLY A 90 -3.36 12.22 6.50
CA GLY A 90 -2.41 13.30 6.35
C GLY A 90 -2.16 13.69 4.89
N SER A 91 -1.56 14.87 4.73
CA SER A 91 -1.22 15.45 3.42
C SER A 91 0.28 15.40 3.10
N THR A 92 1.09 14.85 4.00
CA THR A 92 2.53 14.66 3.82
C THR A 92 2.93 13.24 4.15
N ILE A 93 4.05 12.77 3.59
CA ILE A 93 4.58 11.42 3.85
C ILE A 93 4.77 11.15 5.34
N PRO A 94 5.43 12.04 6.14
CA PRO A 94 5.58 11.80 7.57
C PRO A 94 4.25 11.69 8.32
N GLN A 95 3.31 12.59 8.04
CA GLN A 95 1.98 12.57 8.68
C GLN A 95 1.25 11.28 8.36
N PHE A 96 1.19 10.91 7.08
CA PHE A 96 0.47 9.74 6.63
C PHE A 96 1.03 8.45 7.25
N LEU A 97 2.35 8.26 7.18
CA LEU A 97 3.01 7.08 7.73
C LEU A 97 2.86 6.99 9.27
N SER A 98 2.91 8.13 9.97
CA SER A 98 2.71 8.16 11.44
C SER A 98 1.25 7.87 11.84
N ASN A 99 0.29 8.09 10.96
CA ASN A 99 -1.14 7.89 11.23
C ASN A 99 -1.70 6.55 10.68
N LEU A 100 -0.86 5.67 10.11
CA LEU A 100 -1.30 4.40 9.52
C LEU A 100 -2.06 3.52 10.51
N ASP A 101 -1.57 3.37 11.73
CA ASP A 101 -2.24 2.55 12.75
C ASP A 101 -3.62 3.13 13.14
N GLN A 102 -3.75 4.47 13.17
CA GLN A 102 -5.03 5.11 13.41
C GLN A 102 -6.01 4.89 12.24
N LEU A 103 -5.50 4.96 10.99
CA LEU A 103 -6.29 4.64 9.81
C LEU A 103 -6.77 3.19 9.85
N HIS A 104 -5.88 2.25 10.15
CA HIS A 104 -6.22 0.83 10.26
C HIS A 104 -7.24 0.57 11.38
N SER A 105 -7.13 1.26 12.51
CA SER A 105 -8.10 1.15 13.60
C SER A 105 -9.51 1.58 13.18
N ARG A 106 -9.63 2.61 12.34
CA ARG A 106 -10.91 3.06 11.78
C ARG A 106 -11.47 2.05 10.76
N VAL A 107 -10.61 1.50 9.91
CA VAL A 107 -11.02 0.46 8.95
C VAL A 107 -11.46 -0.80 9.69
N HIS A 108 -10.77 -1.19 10.78
CA HIS A 108 -11.13 -2.34 11.59
C HIS A 108 -12.54 -2.23 12.18
N ALA A 109 -13.02 -1.03 12.50
CA ALA A 109 -14.40 -0.84 12.97
C ALA A 109 -15.45 -1.27 11.92
N THR A 110 -15.12 -1.19 10.64
CA THR A 110 -15.99 -1.65 9.52
C THR A 110 -15.75 -3.12 9.18
N PHE A 111 -14.52 -3.61 9.38
CA PHE A 111 -14.09 -4.98 9.06
C PHE A 111 -13.53 -5.68 10.30
N PRO A 112 -14.38 -6.19 11.22
CA PRO A 112 -13.92 -6.71 12.51
C PRO A 112 -13.00 -7.94 12.42
N ALA A 113 -13.09 -8.74 11.35
CA ALA A 113 -12.20 -9.88 11.12
C ALA A 113 -10.87 -9.49 10.46
N LEU A 114 -10.69 -8.20 10.14
CA LEU A 114 -9.43 -7.71 9.58
C LEU A 114 -8.33 -7.77 10.63
N GLN A 115 -7.19 -8.34 10.26
CA GLN A 115 -5.96 -8.33 11.03
C GLN A 115 -4.95 -7.44 10.30
N PRO A 116 -5.04 -6.12 10.49
CA PRO A 116 -4.12 -5.20 9.81
C PRO A 116 -2.72 -5.32 10.39
N PRO A 117 -1.69 -5.00 9.60
CA PRO A 117 -0.36 -4.82 10.15
C PRO A 117 -0.31 -3.56 11.02
N SER A 118 0.72 -3.49 11.88
CA SER A 118 1.08 -2.28 12.60
C SER A 118 2.33 -1.64 12.00
N PHE A 119 2.36 -0.32 12.02
CA PHE A 119 3.46 0.47 11.47
C PHE A 119 3.99 1.45 12.51
N ARG A 120 5.30 1.58 12.58
CA ARG A 120 5.96 2.59 13.39
C ARG A 120 6.91 3.41 12.52
N ALA A 121 6.54 4.67 12.29
CA ALA A 121 7.36 5.60 11.52
C ALA A 121 8.23 6.44 12.45
N VAL A 122 9.54 6.50 12.19
CA VAL A 122 10.50 7.32 12.92
C VAL A 122 11.30 8.14 11.90
N GLU A 123 11.06 9.44 11.86
CA GLU A 123 11.92 10.36 11.09
C GLU A 123 13.22 10.56 11.86
N PHE A 124 14.34 10.14 11.31
CA PHE A 124 15.67 10.23 11.95
C PHE A 124 16.54 11.32 11.31
N GLU A 125 16.23 11.70 10.07
CA GLU A 125 16.81 12.83 9.34
C GLU A 125 15.72 13.52 8.52
N PRO A 126 15.83 14.80 8.24
CA PRO A 126 14.86 15.50 7.41
C PRO A 126 14.72 14.86 6.02
N GLY A 127 13.53 14.34 5.70
CA GLY A 127 13.25 13.65 4.45
C GLY A 127 13.58 12.15 4.46
N ARG A 128 13.93 11.57 5.62
CA ARG A 128 14.21 10.14 5.76
C ARG A 128 13.50 9.55 6.96
N ILE A 129 12.71 8.52 6.71
CA ILE A 129 11.93 7.81 7.73
C ILE A 129 12.36 6.34 7.74
N ARG A 130 12.59 5.81 8.94
CA ARG A 130 12.57 4.37 9.17
C ARG A 130 11.12 3.98 9.45
N LEU A 131 10.60 3.05 8.66
CA LEU A 131 9.26 2.48 8.82
C LEU A 131 9.40 1.04 9.27
N ASP A 132 9.07 0.76 10.51
CA ASP A 132 9.01 -0.59 11.08
C ASP A 132 7.62 -1.19 10.76
N TYR A 133 7.58 -2.41 10.20
CA TYR A 133 6.38 -3.10 9.73
C TYR A 133 6.20 -4.42 10.46
N TYR A 134 5.15 -4.51 11.26
CA TYR A 134 4.79 -5.70 12.03
C TYR A 134 3.60 -6.38 11.39
N SER A 135 3.75 -7.63 10.97
CA SER A 135 2.69 -8.41 10.34
C SER A 135 2.77 -9.88 10.74
N GLN A 136 1.62 -10.53 10.85
CA GLN A 136 1.54 -11.99 10.98
C GLN A 136 1.76 -12.68 9.62
N ARG A 137 1.54 -11.96 8.52
CA ARG A 137 1.73 -12.43 7.14
C ARG A 137 3.17 -12.26 6.72
N GLU A 138 3.67 -13.22 5.95
CA GLU A 138 5.04 -13.23 5.45
C GLU A 138 5.08 -12.92 3.96
N GLY A 139 6.23 -12.44 3.47
CA GLY A 139 6.48 -12.20 2.04
C GLY A 139 5.71 -11.01 1.44
N LEU A 140 5.16 -10.11 2.27
CA LEU A 140 4.42 -8.93 1.81
C LEU A 140 5.28 -7.65 1.76
N GLU A 141 6.58 -7.75 1.99
CA GLU A 141 7.49 -6.61 1.92
C GLU A 141 7.45 -5.91 0.56
N PRO A 142 7.41 -6.61 -0.61
CA PRO A 142 7.27 -5.95 -1.89
C PRO A 142 5.91 -5.24 -2.06
N PHE A 143 4.84 -5.75 -1.45
CA PHE A 143 3.55 -5.06 -1.43
C PHE A 143 3.63 -3.75 -0.65
N VAL A 144 4.32 -3.73 0.50
CA VAL A 144 4.53 -2.51 1.30
C VAL A 144 5.34 -1.48 0.51
N LEU A 145 6.40 -1.90 -0.21
CA LEU A 145 7.15 -1.01 -1.10
C LEU A 145 6.23 -0.40 -2.17
N GLY A 146 5.33 -1.20 -2.74
CA GLY A 146 4.31 -0.72 -3.68
C GLY A 146 3.34 0.28 -3.06
N LEU A 147 2.88 0.05 -1.81
CA LEU A 147 2.04 1.00 -1.08
C LEU A 147 2.73 2.35 -0.90
N ILE A 148 4.02 2.35 -0.53
CA ILE A 148 4.80 3.58 -0.33
C ILE A 148 4.97 4.33 -1.66
N ALA A 149 5.26 3.62 -2.76
CA ALA A 149 5.34 4.21 -4.09
C ALA A 149 3.99 4.84 -4.52
N GLY A 150 2.88 4.11 -4.33
CA GLY A 150 1.53 4.62 -4.60
C GLY A 150 1.17 5.83 -3.74
N LEU A 151 1.61 5.87 -2.48
CA LEU A 151 1.41 7.00 -1.58
C LEU A 151 2.16 8.24 -2.09
N GLY A 152 3.40 8.08 -2.56
CA GLY A 152 4.16 9.16 -3.18
C GLY A 152 3.41 9.77 -4.37
N GLU A 153 2.86 8.94 -5.26
CA GLU A 153 2.06 9.39 -6.39
C GLU A 153 0.76 10.07 -5.96
N TYR A 154 0.07 9.50 -4.97
CA TYR A 154 -1.16 10.08 -4.42
C TYR A 154 -0.92 11.48 -3.83
N LEU A 155 0.16 11.65 -3.07
CA LEU A 155 0.55 12.92 -2.46
C LEU A 155 1.35 13.83 -3.42
N LYS A 156 1.68 13.36 -4.63
CA LYS A 156 2.47 14.08 -5.63
C LYS A 156 3.87 14.48 -5.12
N VAL A 157 4.48 13.59 -4.38
CA VAL A 157 5.82 13.74 -3.79
C VAL A 157 6.70 12.60 -4.31
N SER A 158 7.93 12.93 -4.73
CA SER A 158 8.91 11.89 -5.05
C SER A 158 9.28 11.14 -3.77
N VAL A 159 9.07 9.83 -3.79
CA VAL A 159 9.35 8.92 -2.67
C VAL A 159 10.10 7.72 -3.21
N GLU A 160 11.15 7.35 -2.52
CA GLU A 160 11.89 6.10 -2.73
C GLU A 160 11.84 5.30 -1.42
N ALA A 161 11.70 4.00 -1.53
CA ALA A 161 11.72 3.11 -0.39
C ALA A 161 12.52 1.86 -0.71
N GLU A 162 13.30 1.42 0.26
CA GLU A 162 14.07 0.19 0.17
C GLU A 162 13.87 -0.65 1.43
N LEU A 163 13.96 -1.97 1.28
CA LEU A 163 13.93 -2.91 2.40
C LEU A 163 15.31 -2.89 3.06
N GLY A 164 15.39 -2.44 4.31
CA GLY A 164 16.61 -2.43 5.09
C GLY A 164 16.86 -3.75 5.82
N VAL A 165 15.81 -4.27 6.51
CA VAL A 165 15.83 -5.56 7.21
C VAL A 165 14.58 -6.33 6.85
N SER A 166 14.73 -7.59 6.45
CA SER A 166 13.60 -8.49 6.21
C SER A 166 13.24 -9.24 7.49
N LYS A 167 11.95 -9.49 7.70
CA LYS A 167 11.48 -10.38 8.77
C LYS A 167 12.06 -11.80 8.65
N SER A 168 12.30 -12.27 7.42
CA SER A 168 12.90 -13.58 7.16
C SER A 168 14.34 -13.73 7.67
N GLU A 169 15.02 -12.64 8.01
CA GLU A 169 16.36 -12.63 8.59
C GLU A 169 16.38 -12.86 10.12
N GLY A 170 15.24 -13.27 10.69
CA GLY A 170 15.10 -13.67 12.10
C GLY A 170 14.63 -12.58 13.04
N GLY A 171 14.17 -11.44 12.50
CA GLY A 171 13.51 -10.38 13.25
C GLY A 171 12.02 -10.64 13.47
N ASP A 172 11.41 -9.88 14.37
CA ASP A 172 9.97 -9.89 14.62
C ASP A 172 9.20 -8.97 13.66
N HIS A 173 9.90 -8.13 12.88
CA HIS A 173 9.35 -7.17 11.94
C HIS A 173 10.31 -6.92 10.76
N ALA A 174 9.78 -6.32 9.70
CA ALA A 174 10.58 -5.78 8.60
C ALA A 174 10.81 -4.27 8.79
N GLN A 175 11.93 -3.75 8.28
CA GLN A 175 12.25 -2.33 8.31
C GLN A 175 12.45 -1.80 6.90
N PHE A 176 11.81 -0.66 6.61
CA PHE A 176 11.98 0.05 5.36
C PHE A 176 12.66 1.40 5.62
N LEU A 177 13.55 1.78 4.72
CA LEU A 177 14.08 3.12 4.64
C LEU A 177 13.30 3.89 3.57
N VAL A 178 12.58 4.93 3.99
CA VAL A 178 11.76 5.77 3.11
C VAL A 178 12.42 7.13 2.98
N THR A 179 12.78 7.51 1.76
CA THR A 179 13.35 8.81 1.42
C THR A 179 12.35 9.59 0.57
N PHE A 180 12.11 10.85 0.89
CA PHE A 180 11.15 11.68 0.16
C PHE A 180 11.62 13.12 0.00
N ALA A 181 11.21 13.77 -1.10
CA ALA A 181 11.50 15.18 -1.33
C ALA A 181 10.73 16.05 -0.32
N LYS A 182 11.42 17.02 0.28
CA LYS A 182 10.75 18.03 1.11
C LYS A 182 9.80 18.85 0.23
N THR A 183 8.55 18.95 0.63
CA THR A 183 7.66 20.00 0.11
C THR A 183 8.22 21.33 0.53
N SER A 184 8.73 22.12 -0.43
CA SER A 184 9.11 23.50 -0.18
C SER A 184 7.84 24.27 0.21
N THR A 185 7.65 24.54 1.48
CA THR A 185 6.68 25.54 1.93
C THR A 185 7.18 26.89 1.40
N HIS A 186 6.60 27.35 0.30
CA HIS A 186 6.74 28.74 -0.10
C HIS A 186 6.08 29.58 1.00
N GLY A 187 6.88 30.07 1.92
CA GLY A 187 6.53 31.15 2.80
C GLY A 187 6.28 32.38 1.91
N THR A 188 5.04 32.74 1.73
CA THR A 188 4.65 34.07 1.24
C THR A 188 5.17 35.10 2.23
N GLY A 189 6.40 35.58 2.00
CA GLY A 189 6.92 36.73 2.64
C GLY A 189 6.07 37.95 2.22
N ALA A 190 5.18 38.35 3.11
CA ALA A 190 4.51 39.66 2.99
C ALA A 190 5.58 40.76 3.11
N ASN A 191 6.01 41.29 1.97
CA ASN A 191 6.77 42.50 1.89
C ASN A 191 5.81 43.68 2.24
N GLY A 192 5.81 44.07 3.49
CA GLY A 192 5.25 45.32 3.93
C GLY A 192 6.14 46.47 3.45
N SER A 193 5.81 47.06 2.32
CA SER A 193 6.37 48.34 1.90
C SER A 193 5.65 49.45 2.64
N SER A 194 6.29 49.96 3.66
CA SER A 194 5.98 51.28 4.22
C SER A 194 6.52 52.34 3.26
N ALA A 195 5.66 53.09 2.60
CA ALA A 195 6.02 54.34 1.95
C ALA A 195 5.48 55.50 2.80
N THR A 196 6.39 56.20 3.46
CA THR A 196 6.25 57.52 3.96
C THR A 196 6.24 58.53 2.81
N GLY A 197 5.36 59.50 2.85
CA GLY A 197 5.29 60.69 1.99
C GLY A 197 4.09 61.53 2.38
#